data_92b3253cfa346d34bdeb8d849ba2b3b6
#
_entry.id   92b3253cfa346d34bdeb8d849ba2b3b6
#
_cell.length_a   1.000
_cell.length_b   1.000
_cell.length_c   1.000
_cell.angle_alpha   90.00
_cell.angle_beta   90.00
_cell.angle_gamma   90.00
#
_symmetry.space_group_name_H-M   'P 1'
#
loop_
_entity.id
_entity.type
_entity.pdbx_description
1 polymer ?
#
loop_
_entity_poly.entity_id
_entity_poly.type
_entity_poly.pdbx_seq_one_letter_code
_entity_poly.pdbx_strand_id
1 'polypeptide(L)'
;KRIMEAGEMRGHDMQFLNIKECYMKLDAKTPEIHYRGGKILNQFDAIIPRIRPSITFYGCALTRQFEALKVFCLNSASAITQSRDKLYSLQLLLNSGIDIPTTGFANSPLDTDDLIKMVGGSPLIVKLLEGTQGKGVVLAETKKAAESVINAFKSLNANILVQEFIKEANGKDIRCFVIDGKVVAAIQREAMPGEFRANIHLGGTASILKITSEEKRIAIKAAKAMDLKVAGVDIIRSSKGP
;
A
#
# COMPACT_ATOMS: atom_id res chain seq x y z
N LYS A 1 -16.52 -5.90 11.72
CA LYS A 1 -17.33 -5.56 12.87
C LYS A 1 -17.56 -4.03 12.94
N ARG A 2 -16.59 -3.19 13.34
CA ARG A 2 -16.78 -1.73 13.55
C ARG A 2 -17.33 -0.95 12.34
N ILE A 3 -16.99 -1.32 11.09
CA ILE A 3 -17.55 -0.70 9.88
C ILE A 3 -19.04 -1.05 9.74
N MET A 4 -19.42 -2.30 10.01
CA MET A 4 -20.82 -2.73 10.00
C MET A 4 -21.63 -1.92 11.01
N GLU A 5 -21.22 -1.92 12.28
CA GLU A 5 -21.86 -1.17 13.35
C GLU A 5 -22.01 0.33 12.99
N ALA A 6 -20.94 0.94 12.44
CA ALA A 6 -20.97 2.35 12.05
C ALA A 6 -21.92 2.63 10.86
N GLY A 7 -22.10 1.70 9.94
CA GLY A 7 -23.06 1.80 8.84
C GLY A 7 -24.51 1.66 9.35
N GLU A 8 -24.78 0.64 10.14
CA GLU A 8 -26.09 0.41 10.76
C GLU A 8 -26.55 1.61 11.60
N MET A 9 -25.65 2.18 12.42
CA MET A 9 -25.91 3.40 13.19
C MET A 9 -26.27 4.62 12.33
N ARG A 10 -25.94 4.61 11.03
CA ARG A 10 -26.28 5.64 10.04
C ARG A 10 -27.48 5.28 9.18
N GLY A 11 -28.15 4.18 9.49
CA GLY A 11 -29.37 3.74 8.78
C GLY A 11 -29.08 2.99 7.47
N HIS A 12 -27.84 2.49 7.27
CA HIS A 12 -27.52 1.65 6.12
C HIS A 12 -27.83 0.18 6.41
N ASP A 13 -28.37 -0.52 5.41
CA ASP A 13 -28.44 -2.00 5.44
C ASP A 13 -27.06 -2.56 5.09
N MET A 14 -26.37 -3.05 6.11
CA MET A 14 -24.99 -3.51 6.00
C MET A 14 -24.90 -5.02 5.88
N GLN A 15 -24.27 -5.53 4.82
CA GLN A 15 -24.04 -6.95 4.61
C GLN A 15 -22.54 -7.25 4.52
N PHE A 16 -22.11 -8.29 5.23
CA PHE A 16 -20.75 -8.80 5.11
C PHE A 16 -20.73 -9.94 4.09
N LEU A 17 -19.88 -9.78 3.07
CA LEU A 17 -19.66 -10.81 2.05
C LEU A 17 -18.23 -11.35 2.13
N ASN A 18 -18.10 -12.67 2.19
CA ASN A 18 -16.81 -13.32 2.04
C ASN A 18 -16.46 -13.43 0.55
N ILE A 19 -15.41 -12.73 0.13
CA ILE A 19 -14.96 -12.69 -1.27
C ILE A 19 -14.77 -14.12 -1.86
N LYS A 20 -14.30 -15.08 -1.06
CA LYS A 20 -14.08 -16.46 -1.52
C LYS A 20 -15.36 -17.23 -1.83
N GLU A 21 -16.50 -16.73 -1.38
CA GLU A 21 -17.83 -17.33 -1.62
C GLU A 21 -18.60 -16.61 -2.73
N CYS A 22 -18.02 -15.54 -3.28
CA CYS A 22 -18.56 -14.84 -4.45
C CYS A 22 -18.03 -15.48 -5.73
N TYR A 23 -18.85 -15.54 -6.76
CA TYR A 23 -18.47 -15.90 -8.12
C TYR A 23 -19.22 -15.07 -9.13
N MET A 24 -18.69 -14.97 -10.37
CA MET A 24 -19.15 -13.99 -11.35
C MET A 24 -19.58 -14.69 -12.63
N LYS A 25 -20.71 -14.24 -13.18
CA LYS A 25 -21.10 -14.53 -14.55
C LYS A 25 -20.68 -13.35 -15.43
N LEU A 26 -19.82 -13.60 -16.38
CA LEU A 26 -19.37 -12.62 -17.38
C LEU A 26 -20.23 -12.76 -18.61
N ASP A 27 -21.21 -11.89 -18.75
CA ASP A 27 -22.16 -11.85 -19.88
C ASP A 27 -22.37 -10.41 -20.29
N ALA A 28 -22.41 -10.14 -21.60
CA ALA A 28 -22.49 -8.79 -22.13
C ALA A 28 -23.85 -8.10 -21.85
N LYS A 29 -24.93 -8.87 -21.70
CA LYS A 29 -26.28 -8.36 -21.50
C LYS A 29 -26.72 -8.45 -20.03
N THR A 30 -26.34 -9.53 -19.37
CA THR A 30 -26.77 -9.85 -18.01
C THR A 30 -25.58 -10.28 -17.16
N PRO A 31 -24.62 -9.36 -16.87
CA PRO A 31 -23.54 -9.64 -15.95
C PRO A 31 -24.12 -9.83 -14.53
N GLU A 32 -23.63 -10.83 -13.81
CA GLU A 32 -24.14 -11.17 -12.49
C GLU A 32 -23.02 -11.45 -11.49
N ILE A 33 -23.26 -11.19 -10.23
CA ILE A 33 -22.44 -11.66 -9.12
C ILE A 33 -23.30 -12.57 -8.27
N HIS A 34 -22.79 -13.74 -8.01
CA HIS A 34 -23.44 -14.74 -7.19
C HIS A 34 -22.70 -14.93 -5.86
N TYR A 35 -23.43 -15.24 -4.83
CA TYR A 35 -22.92 -15.65 -3.54
C TYR A 35 -23.24 -17.11 -3.31
N ARG A 36 -22.51 -17.75 -2.40
CA ARG A 36 -22.71 -19.15 -2.00
C ARG A 36 -24.19 -19.52 -1.93
N GLY A 37 -24.56 -20.66 -2.53
CA GLY A 37 -25.94 -21.11 -2.62
C GLY A 37 -26.74 -20.51 -3.78
N GLY A 38 -26.11 -19.81 -4.72
CA GLY A 38 -26.75 -19.25 -5.92
C GLY A 38 -27.47 -17.93 -5.72
N LYS A 39 -27.34 -17.29 -4.55
CA LYS A 39 -27.93 -15.97 -4.32
C LYS A 39 -27.30 -14.93 -5.23
N ILE A 40 -28.09 -14.26 -6.06
CA ILE A 40 -27.63 -13.15 -6.93
C ILE A 40 -27.50 -11.90 -6.08
N LEU A 41 -26.34 -11.23 -6.24
CA LEU A 41 -26.00 -9.98 -5.55
C LEU A 41 -26.19 -8.79 -6.50
N ASN A 42 -27.40 -8.32 -6.67
CA ASN A 42 -27.75 -7.24 -7.60
C ASN A 42 -28.37 -6.00 -6.92
N GLN A 43 -28.38 -5.93 -5.60
CA GLN A 43 -29.13 -4.94 -4.82
C GLN A 43 -28.25 -4.04 -3.94
N PHE A 44 -26.97 -3.87 -4.29
CA PHE A 44 -26.08 -3.01 -3.52
C PHE A 44 -25.95 -1.63 -4.18
N ASP A 45 -26.09 -0.57 -3.39
CA ASP A 45 -25.77 0.80 -3.82
C ASP A 45 -24.25 1.04 -3.76
N ALA A 46 -23.57 0.42 -2.79
CA ALA A 46 -22.14 0.58 -2.58
C ALA A 46 -21.49 -0.65 -1.99
N ILE A 47 -20.19 -0.82 -2.26
CA ILE A 47 -19.34 -1.80 -1.57
C ILE A 47 -18.09 -1.15 -1.00
N ILE A 48 -17.60 -1.70 0.11
CA ILE A 48 -16.30 -1.34 0.71
C ILE A 48 -15.37 -2.55 0.59
N PRO A 49 -14.53 -2.63 -0.46
CA PRO A 49 -13.63 -3.74 -0.67
C PRO A 49 -12.55 -3.80 0.42
N ARG A 50 -12.50 -4.92 1.16
CA ARG A 50 -11.47 -5.20 2.19
C ARG A 50 -10.62 -6.40 1.75
N ILE A 51 -9.84 -6.19 0.69
CA ILE A 51 -9.09 -7.22 -0.02
C ILE A 51 -7.74 -7.45 0.69
N ARG A 52 -7.45 -8.69 1.06
CA ARG A 52 -6.13 -9.08 1.57
C ARG A 52 -5.11 -9.16 0.41
N PRO A 53 -3.81 -8.91 0.66
CA PRO A 53 -2.78 -9.02 -0.39
C PRO A 53 -2.79 -10.35 -1.15
N SER A 54 -2.99 -11.47 -0.45
CA SER A 54 -3.00 -12.81 -1.04
C SER A 54 -4.15 -13.11 -2.00
N ILE A 55 -5.18 -12.27 -2.03
CA ILE A 55 -6.36 -12.43 -2.91
C ILE A 55 -6.63 -11.18 -3.75
N THR A 56 -5.59 -10.34 -3.97
CA THR A 56 -5.74 -9.08 -4.69
C THR A 56 -6.32 -9.29 -6.09
N PHE A 57 -5.82 -10.26 -6.84
CA PHE A 57 -6.33 -10.54 -8.19
C PHE A 57 -7.84 -10.79 -8.20
N TYR A 58 -8.29 -11.75 -7.41
CA TYR A 58 -9.72 -12.12 -7.38
C TYR A 58 -10.60 -11.03 -6.76
N GLY A 59 -10.13 -10.39 -5.69
CA GLY A 59 -10.86 -9.29 -5.05
C GLY A 59 -11.04 -8.08 -5.98
N CYS A 60 -10.00 -7.72 -6.74
CA CYS A 60 -10.12 -6.65 -7.73
C CYS A 60 -10.98 -7.05 -8.93
N ALA A 61 -10.93 -8.32 -9.37
CA ALA A 61 -11.83 -8.81 -10.42
C ALA A 61 -13.29 -8.70 -9.99
N LEU A 62 -13.62 -9.13 -8.77
CA LEU A 62 -14.96 -9.00 -8.20
C LEU A 62 -15.38 -7.53 -8.06
N THR A 63 -14.48 -6.66 -7.62
CA THR A 63 -14.75 -5.22 -7.52
C THR A 63 -15.07 -4.63 -8.89
N ARG A 64 -14.30 -4.97 -9.95
CA ARG A 64 -14.61 -4.54 -11.34
C ARG A 64 -15.98 -5.02 -11.81
N GLN A 65 -16.41 -6.21 -11.40
CA GLN A 65 -17.75 -6.70 -11.74
C GLN A 65 -18.84 -5.86 -11.07
N PHE A 66 -18.65 -5.45 -9.80
CA PHE A 66 -19.55 -4.51 -9.14
C PHE A 66 -19.55 -3.13 -9.83
N GLU A 67 -18.38 -2.63 -10.25
CA GLU A 67 -18.28 -1.38 -11.03
C GLU A 67 -19.03 -1.47 -12.36
N ALA A 68 -18.94 -2.62 -13.06
CA ALA A 68 -19.71 -2.87 -14.29
C ALA A 68 -21.23 -2.85 -14.05
N LEU A 69 -21.67 -3.29 -12.88
CA LEU A 69 -23.06 -3.22 -12.42
C LEU A 69 -23.46 -1.84 -11.88
N LYS A 70 -22.58 -0.82 -12.00
CA LYS A 70 -22.79 0.56 -11.54
C LYS A 70 -22.90 0.70 -10.03
N VAL A 71 -22.44 -0.27 -9.27
CA VAL A 71 -22.34 -0.20 -7.82
C VAL A 71 -21.14 0.69 -7.44
N PHE A 72 -21.35 1.62 -6.51
CA PHE A 72 -20.26 2.46 -6.02
C PHE A 72 -19.24 1.64 -5.24
N CYS A 73 -17.95 1.71 -5.63
CA CYS A 73 -16.86 0.96 -5.01
C CYS A 73 -15.88 1.88 -4.26
N LEU A 74 -15.70 1.66 -3.00
CA LEU A 74 -14.80 2.44 -2.15
C LEU A 74 -13.67 1.55 -1.59
N ASN A 75 -12.48 1.52 -2.20
CA ASN A 75 -11.98 2.20 -3.40
C ASN A 75 -12.31 1.40 -4.68
N SER A 76 -12.00 2.00 -5.85
CA SER A 76 -12.10 1.32 -7.14
C SER A 76 -11.11 0.18 -7.27
N ALA A 77 -11.41 -0.78 -8.14
CA ALA A 77 -10.52 -1.90 -8.42
C ALA A 77 -9.18 -1.43 -9.00
N SER A 78 -9.19 -0.40 -9.86
CA SER A 78 -7.97 0.14 -10.46
C SER A 78 -7.07 0.80 -9.41
N ALA A 79 -7.62 1.63 -8.53
CA ALA A 79 -6.88 2.27 -7.44
C ALA A 79 -6.27 1.24 -6.47
N ILE A 80 -7.02 0.18 -6.14
CA ILE A 80 -6.52 -0.92 -5.31
C ILE A 80 -5.37 -1.65 -6.02
N THR A 81 -5.51 -1.96 -7.31
CA THR A 81 -4.47 -2.65 -8.09
C THR A 81 -3.19 -1.81 -8.18
N GLN A 82 -3.31 -0.52 -8.49
CA GLN A 82 -2.19 0.42 -8.55
C GLN A 82 -1.45 0.52 -7.21
N SER A 83 -2.20 0.61 -6.11
CA SER A 83 -1.61 0.70 -4.77
C SER A 83 -0.93 -0.59 -4.28
N ARG A 84 -1.18 -1.73 -4.94
CA ARG A 84 -0.52 -3.00 -4.65
C ARG A 84 0.81 -3.16 -5.37
N ASP A 85 0.98 -2.50 -6.48
CA ASP A 85 2.24 -2.44 -7.22
C ASP A 85 3.13 -1.35 -6.61
N LYS A 86 4.19 -1.76 -5.90
CA LYS A 86 5.10 -0.83 -5.23
C LYS A 86 5.86 0.07 -6.19
N LEU A 87 6.30 -0.48 -7.33
CA LEU A 87 7.05 0.30 -8.31
C LEU A 87 6.13 1.31 -8.99
N TYR A 88 4.97 0.87 -9.45
CA TYR A 88 3.99 1.75 -10.08
C TYR A 88 3.48 2.84 -9.12
N SER A 89 3.25 2.49 -7.85
CA SER A 89 2.90 3.48 -6.81
C SER A 89 3.95 4.58 -6.69
N LEU A 90 5.24 4.24 -6.64
CA LEU A 90 6.32 5.22 -6.57
C LEU A 90 6.35 6.11 -7.83
N GLN A 91 6.17 5.53 -9.03
CA GLN A 91 6.11 6.27 -10.28
C GLN A 91 4.93 7.27 -10.32
N LEU A 92 3.75 6.87 -9.83
CA LEU A 92 2.59 7.77 -9.75
C LEU A 92 2.81 8.92 -8.77
N LEU A 93 3.44 8.65 -7.61
CA LEU A 93 3.80 9.67 -6.64
C LEU A 93 4.80 10.68 -7.22
N LEU A 94 5.86 10.21 -7.88
CA LEU A 94 6.84 11.07 -8.56
C LEU A 94 6.21 11.93 -9.64
N ASN A 95 5.39 11.33 -10.51
CA ASN A 95 4.69 12.06 -11.57
C ASN A 95 3.74 13.13 -11.02
N SER A 96 3.31 12.97 -9.78
CA SER A 96 2.51 13.97 -9.07
C SER A 96 3.36 15.00 -8.33
N GLY A 97 4.69 14.96 -8.45
CA GLY A 97 5.61 15.87 -7.75
C GLY A 97 5.53 15.70 -6.23
N ILE A 98 5.58 14.44 -5.78
CA ILE A 98 5.71 14.06 -4.36
C ILE A 98 7.10 13.47 -4.19
N ASP A 99 7.85 13.99 -3.24
CA ASP A 99 9.16 13.48 -2.92
C ASP A 99 9.05 12.09 -2.29
N ILE A 100 9.91 11.20 -2.72
CA ILE A 100 10.04 9.84 -2.19
C ILE A 100 11.51 9.57 -1.91
N PRO A 101 11.86 8.66 -1.02
CA PRO A 101 13.24 8.22 -0.87
C PRO A 101 13.81 7.74 -2.20
N THR A 102 15.04 8.14 -2.52
CA THR A 102 15.70 7.77 -3.78
C THR A 102 15.66 6.26 -3.96
N THR A 103 15.10 5.82 -5.08
CA THR A 103 14.81 4.40 -5.32
C THR A 103 15.38 3.98 -6.66
N GLY A 104 16.13 2.88 -6.65
CA GLY A 104 16.66 2.23 -7.84
C GLY A 104 15.94 0.89 -8.08
N PHE A 105 15.74 0.57 -9.36
CA PHE A 105 15.21 -0.71 -9.81
C PHE A 105 16.00 -1.16 -11.05
N ALA A 106 16.44 -2.41 -11.06
CA ALA A 106 17.05 -3.03 -12.23
C ALA A 106 16.69 -4.51 -12.28
N ASN A 107 16.51 -5.02 -13.49
CA ASN A 107 16.20 -6.43 -13.73
C ASN A 107 17.47 -7.30 -13.82
N SER A 108 18.61 -6.71 -14.26
CA SER A 108 19.87 -7.45 -14.40
C SER A 108 20.66 -7.54 -13.08
N PRO A 109 21.23 -8.71 -12.73
CA PRO A 109 22.16 -8.82 -11.61
C PRO A 109 23.48 -8.06 -11.86
N LEU A 110 23.85 -7.76 -13.11
CA LEU A 110 25.06 -7.01 -13.44
C LEU A 110 25.04 -5.57 -12.96
N ASP A 111 23.84 -5.00 -12.73
CA ASP A 111 23.64 -3.60 -12.33
C ASP A 111 23.69 -3.39 -10.81
N THR A 112 24.12 -4.36 -10.03
CA THR A 112 24.10 -4.28 -8.55
C THR A 112 24.91 -3.12 -8.00
N ASP A 113 26.13 -2.90 -8.49
CA ASP A 113 26.98 -1.80 -8.03
C ASP A 113 26.41 -0.42 -8.41
N ASP A 114 25.84 -0.31 -9.59
CA ASP A 114 25.22 0.92 -10.08
C ASP A 114 23.94 1.25 -9.31
N LEU A 115 23.12 0.25 -8.96
CA LEU A 115 21.96 0.44 -8.08
C LEU A 115 22.36 0.97 -6.70
N ILE A 116 23.43 0.43 -6.10
CA ILE A 116 23.95 0.89 -4.81
C ILE A 116 24.41 2.34 -4.90
N LYS A 117 25.13 2.70 -5.94
CA LYS A 117 25.59 4.08 -6.17
C LYS A 117 24.41 5.02 -6.41
N MET A 118 23.43 4.62 -7.21
CA MET A 118 22.25 5.42 -7.58
C MET A 118 21.47 5.90 -6.35
N VAL A 119 21.38 5.08 -5.31
CA VAL A 119 20.66 5.44 -4.07
C VAL A 119 21.56 6.07 -3.00
N GLY A 120 22.78 6.47 -3.36
CA GLY A 120 23.71 7.17 -2.47
C GLY A 120 24.60 6.26 -1.63
N GLY A 121 24.65 4.96 -1.90
CA GLY A 121 25.46 4.00 -1.17
C GLY A 121 24.78 3.43 0.07
N SER A 122 25.59 2.75 0.91
CA SER A 122 25.10 2.17 2.17
C SER A 122 25.23 3.16 3.34
N PRO A 123 24.35 3.07 4.35
CA PRO A 123 23.26 2.09 4.50
C PRO A 123 22.12 2.33 3.52
N LEU A 124 21.51 1.24 3.05
CA LEU A 124 20.37 1.26 2.13
C LEU A 124 19.34 0.18 2.47
N ILE A 125 18.16 0.30 1.91
CA ILE A 125 17.07 -0.68 2.07
C ILE A 125 16.89 -1.47 0.77
N VAL A 126 16.86 -2.80 0.88
CA VAL A 126 16.44 -3.71 -0.20
C VAL A 126 15.04 -4.22 0.10
N LYS A 127 14.12 -4.09 -0.86
CA LYS A 127 12.71 -4.49 -0.71
C LYS A 127 12.29 -5.43 -1.82
N LEU A 128 11.67 -6.56 -1.46
CA LEU A 128 10.96 -7.40 -2.42
C LEU A 128 9.70 -6.67 -2.92
N LEU A 129 9.45 -6.68 -4.25
CA LEU A 129 8.22 -6.10 -4.81
C LEU A 129 6.99 -6.85 -4.32
N GLU A 130 7.03 -8.17 -4.32
CA GLU A 130 5.92 -9.05 -3.91
C GLU A 130 5.76 -9.16 -2.39
N GLY A 131 6.71 -8.63 -1.60
CA GLY A 131 6.67 -8.64 -0.13
C GLY A 131 5.59 -7.72 0.44
N THR A 132 4.94 -8.15 1.52
CA THR A 132 3.93 -7.36 2.26
C THR A 132 4.24 -7.31 3.74
N GLN A 133 3.73 -6.28 4.44
CA GLN A 133 3.84 -6.16 5.90
C GLN A 133 5.30 -6.17 6.43
N GLY A 134 6.24 -5.59 5.70
CA GLY A 134 7.66 -5.56 6.10
C GLY A 134 8.42 -6.87 5.84
N LYS A 135 7.76 -7.92 5.35
CA LYS A 135 8.44 -9.14 4.90
C LYS A 135 9.20 -8.85 3.60
N GLY A 136 10.45 -9.32 3.52
CA GLY A 136 11.32 -9.04 2.38
C GLY A 136 11.82 -7.59 2.33
N VAL A 137 11.96 -6.93 3.49
CA VAL A 137 12.61 -5.63 3.64
C VAL A 137 13.85 -5.81 4.50
N VAL A 138 15.02 -5.49 3.95
CA VAL A 138 16.31 -5.69 4.58
C VAL A 138 17.09 -4.38 4.61
N LEU A 139 17.62 -4.00 5.77
CA LEU A 139 18.59 -2.92 5.91
C LEU A 139 20.00 -3.51 5.66
N ALA A 140 20.70 -2.95 4.69
CA ALA A 140 22.08 -3.28 4.38
C ALA A 140 23.01 -2.14 4.82
N GLU A 141 23.67 -2.33 5.95
CA GLU A 141 24.49 -1.29 6.59
C GLU A 141 25.81 -1.03 5.86
N THR A 142 26.31 -2.02 5.12
CA THR A 142 27.57 -1.93 4.37
C THR A 142 27.35 -2.27 2.89
N LYS A 143 28.22 -1.77 2.03
CA LYS A 143 28.22 -2.11 0.59
C LYS A 143 28.24 -3.63 0.37
N LYS A 144 29.11 -4.35 1.08
CA LYS A 144 29.24 -5.81 0.94
C LYS A 144 27.96 -6.54 1.37
N ALA A 145 27.28 -6.07 2.42
CA ALA A 145 26.00 -6.62 2.83
C ALA A 145 24.93 -6.34 1.77
N ALA A 146 24.90 -5.12 1.19
CA ALA A 146 23.98 -4.75 0.12
C ALA A 146 24.15 -5.64 -1.12
N GLU A 147 25.40 -5.80 -1.59
CA GLU A 147 25.74 -6.67 -2.72
C GLU A 147 25.26 -8.12 -2.46
N SER A 148 25.53 -8.64 -1.28
CA SER A 148 25.14 -10.02 -0.91
C SER A 148 23.64 -10.21 -0.93
N VAL A 149 22.87 -9.28 -0.34
CA VAL A 149 21.40 -9.36 -0.28
C VAL A 149 20.79 -9.20 -1.67
N ILE A 150 21.25 -8.21 -2.45
CA ILE A 150 20.76 -7.97 -3.80
C ILE A 150 21.00 -9.21 -4.68
N ASN A 151 22.21 -9.75 -4.67
CA ASN A 151 22.57 -10.91 -5.48
C ASN A 151 21.80 -12.17 -5.04
N ALA A 152 21.60 -12.37 -3.73
CA ALA A 152 20.78 -13.46 -3.22
C ALA A 152 19.34 -13.41 -3.73
N PHE A 153 18.69 -12.25 -3.68
CA PHE A 153 17.33 -12.10 -4.20
C PHE A 153 17.25 -12.24 -5.72
N LYS A 154 18.22 -11.67 -6.44
CA LYS A 154 18.28 -11.79 -7.90
C LYS A 154 18.53 -13.23 -8.36
N SER A 155 19.33 -14.00 -7.64
CA SER A 155 19.54 -15.44 -7.94
C SER A 155 18.26 -16.28 -7.81
N LEU A 156 17.28 -15.78 -7.05
CA LEU A 156 15.92 -16.34 -6.93
C LEU A 156 14.93 -15.78 -7.94
N ASN A 157 15.39 -15.01 -8.93
CA ASN A 157 14.54 -14.27 -9.89
C ASN A 157 13.51 -13.34 -9.23
N ALA A 158 13.81 -12.85 -8.03
CA ALA A 158 12.92 -11.94 -7.32
C ALA A 158 13.09 -10.50 -7.80
N ASN A 159 11.99 -9.82 -8.04
CA ASN A 159 11.99 -8.39 -8.32
C ASN A 159 12.25 -7.61 -7.03
N ILE A 160 13.23 -6.70 -7.07
CA ILE A 160 13.63 -5.92 -5.90
C ILE A 160 13.67 -4.42 -6.20
N LEU A 161 13.41 -3.64 -5.17
CA LEU A 161 13.76 -2.21 -5.11
C LEU A 161 14.93 -2.01 -4.17
N VAL A 162 15.86 -1.15 -4.56
CA VAL A 162 16.93 -0.65 -3.70
C VAL A 162 16.59 0.81 -3.39
N GLN A 163 16.63 1.20 -2.13
CA GLN A 163 16.18 2.52 -1.70
C GLN A 163 17.14 3.12 -0.67
N GLU A 164 17.35 4.43 -0.71
CA GLU A 164 18.11 5.13 0.32
C GLU A 164 17.50 4.89 1.71
N PHE A 165 18.36 4.81 2.71
CA PHE A 165 17.94 4.69 4.10
C PHE A 165 17.90 6.07 4.75
N ILE A 166 16.72 6.50 5.18
CA ILE A 166 16.53 7.79 5.86
C ILE A 166 16.89 7.63 7.34
N LYS A 167 18.13 7.92 7.67
CA LYS A 167 18.67 7.78 9.04
C LYS A 167 17.96 8.67 10.04
N GLU A 168 17.58 9.87 9.62
CA GLU A 168 16.93 10.90 10.44
C GLU A 168 15.57 10.46 10.97
N ALA A 169 14.92 9.54 10.26
CA ALA A 169 13.66 8.95 10.70
C ALA A 169 13.81 8.15 12.01
N ASN A 170 15.00 7.63 12.28
CA ASN A 170 15.32 6.91 13.52
C ASN A 170 14.27 5.84 13.89
N GLY A 171 13.88 5.00 12.94
CA GLY A 171 12.86 3.97 13.13
C GLY A 171 11.43 4.50 13.32
N LYS A 172 11.16 5.76 12.96
CA LYS A 172 9.84 6.38 13.05
C LYS A 172 9.27 6.66 11.69
N ASP A 173 7.96 6.51 11.56
CA ASP A 173 7.20 6.99 10.43
C ASP A 173 5.84 7.56 10.89
N ILE A 174 5.17 8.25 9.97
CA ILE A 174 3.85 8.83 10.21
C ILE A 174 2.88 8.11 9.29
N ARG A 175 1.78 7.59 9.84
CA ARG A 175 0.66 7.09 9.07
C ARG A 175 -0.50 8.06 9.12
N CYS A 176 -0.80 8.70 8.00
CA CYS A 176 -1.97 9.54 7.81
C CYS A 176 -3.13 8.73 7.25
N PHE A 177 -4.30 8.80 7.89
CA PHE A 177 -5.54 8.23 7.36
C PHE A 177 -6.27 9.30 6.58
N VAL A 178 -6.33 9.10 5.26
CA VAL A 178 -7.02 10.01 4.33
C VAL A 178 -8.36 9.40 3.94
N ILE A 179 -9.43 10.17 4.10
CA ILE A 179 -10.78 9.79 3.66
C ILE A 179 -11.33 10.98 2.87
N ASP A 180 -11.67 10.73 1.61
CA ASP A 180 -12.26 11.69 0.68
C ASP A 180 -11.55 13.06 0.71
N GLY A 181 -10.23 13.03 0.49
CA GLY A 181 -9.39 14.22 0.43
C GLY A 181 -9.16 14.93 1.76
N LYS A 182 -9.47 14.29 2.90
CA LYS A 182 -9.24 14.85 4.24
C LYS A 182 -8.42 13.90 5.09
N VAL A 183 -7.39 14.40 5.77
CA VAL A 183 -6.69 13.63 6.82
C VAL A 183 -7.58 13.63 8.06
N VAL A 184 -8.15 12.47 8.39
CA VAL A 184 -9.07 12.29 9.52
C VAL A 184 -8.36 11.87 10.80
N ALA A 185 -7.19 11.27 10.69
CA ALA A 185 -6.32 10.91 11.80
C ALA A 185 -4.88 10.75 11.32
N ALA A 186 -3.93 10.97 12.22
CA ALA A 186 -2.53 10.66 12.00
C ALA A 186 -1.92 10.06 13.26
N ILE A 187 -1.06 9.07 13.06
CA ILE A 187 -0.31 8.42 14.13
C ILE A 187 1.18 8.40 13.77
N GLN A 188 2.04 8.58 14.76
CA GLN A 188 3.44 8.21 14.66
C GLN A 188 3.57 6.75 15.05
N ARG A 189 4.28 5.98 14.23
CA ARG A 189 4.72 4.63 14.58
C ARG A 189 6.20 4.68 14.91
N GLU A 190 6.62 3.87 15.84
CA GLU A 190 8.01 3.78 16.28
C GLU A 190 8.42 2.32 16.40
N ALA A 191 9.55 1.97 15.81
CA ALA A 191 10.12 0.63 15.85
C ALA A 191 10.59 0.27 17.26
N MET A 192 10.66 -1.03 17.55
CA MET A 192 11.32 -1.53 18.75
C MET A 192 12.82 -1.21 18.71
N PRO A 193 13.48 -1.09 19.88
CA PRO A 193 14.94 -0.97 19.94
C PRO A 193 15.63 -2.08 19.13
N GLY A 194 16.54 -1.69 18.23
CA GLY A 194 17.25 -2.61 17.34
C GLY A 194 16.51 -2.97 16.04
N GLU A 195 15.28 -2.51 15.86
CA GLU A 195 14.52 -2.66 14.63
C GLU A 195 14.40 -1.29 13.92
N PHE A 196 14.43 -1.26 12.60
CA PHE A 196 14.28 -0.03 11.80
C PHE A 196 12.88 0.13 11.22
N ARG A 197 12.09 -0.93 11.18
CA ARG A 197 10.74 -0.94 10.63
C ARG A 197 9.72 -0.58 11.70
N ALA A 198 9.02 0.53 11.55
CA ALA A 198 8.02 1.03 12.49
C ALA A 198 6.68 0.25 12.48
N ASN A 199 6.66 -0.97 11.93
CA ASN A 199 5.45 -1.76 11.80
C ASN A 199 4.95 -2.28 13.17
N ILE A 200 3.70 -1.97 13.53
CA ILE A 200 3.10 -2.37 14.83
C ILE A 200 3.10 -3.88 15.05
N HIS A 201 2.86 -4.67 13.99
CA HIS A 201 2.85 -6.13 14.10
C HIS A 201 4.25 -6.75 14.30
N LEU A 202 5.32 -5.96 14.15
CA LEU A 202 6.69 -6.32 14.53
C LEU A 202 7.04 -5.85 15.95
N GLY A 203 6.05 -5.44 16.73
CA GLY A 203 6.23 -4.98 18.11
C GLY A 203 6.40 -3.47 18.24
N GLY A 204 6.33 -2.72 17.14
CA GLY A 204 6.37 -1.26 17.17
C GLY A 204 5.19 -0.66 17.93
N THR A 205 5.36 0.56 18.40
CA THR A 205 4.32 1.33 19.11
C THR A 205 3.66 2.36 18.19
N ALA A 206 2.50 2.85 18.60
CA ALA A 206 1.79 3.91 17.90
C ALA A 206 1.23 4.94 18.89
N SER A 207 1.38 6.22 18.55
CA SER A 207 0.82 7.34 19.32
C SER A 207 0.13 8.32 18.38
N ILE A 208 -0.90 9.00 18.85
CA ILE A 208 -1.57 10.05 18.08
C ILE A 208 -0.58 11.19 17.84
N LEU A 209 -0.55 11.68 16.60
CA LEU A 209 0.35 12.74 16.19
C LEU A 209 -0.43 13.91 15.58
N LYS A 210 -0.08 15.12 16.01
CA LYS A 210 -0.47 16.35 15.29
C LYS A 210 0.53 16.58 14.15
N ILE A 211 0.07 16.42 12.93
CA ILE A 211 0.88 16.62 11.73
C ILE A 211 0.96 18.09 11.31
N THR A 212 2.01 18.43 10.57
CA THR A 212 2.17 19.76 9.97
C THR A 212 1.21 19.98 8.80
N SER A 213 1.04 21.23 8.39
CA SER A 213 0.25 21.57 7.19
C SER A 213 0.83 20.98 5.92
N GLU A 214 2.16 20.83 5.85
CA GLU A 214 2.85 20.24 4.73
C GLU A 214 2.63 18.73 4.67
N GLU A 215 2.80 18.02 5.77
CA GLU A 215 2.51 16.58 5.87
C GLU A 215 1.06 16.28 5.51
N LYS A 216 0.12 17.11 5.96
CA LYS A 216 -1.30 17.01 5.58
C LYS A 216 -1.48 17.18 4.08
N ARG A 217 -0.85 18.19 3.46
CA ARG A 217 -0.92 18.46 2.03
C ARG A 217 -0.35 17.29 1.21
N ILE A 218 0.80 16.74 1.63
CA ILE A 218 1.44 15.60 0.98
C ILE A 218 0.57 14.36 1.06
N ALA A 219 0.01 14.05 2.24
CA ALA A 219 -0.86 12.89 2.42
C ALA A 219 -2.11 12.95 1.51
N ILE A 220 -2.76 14.12 1.42
CA ILE A 220 -3.91 14.32 0.55
C ILE A 220 -3.51 14.19 -0.93
N LYS A 221 -2.39 14.80 -1.32
CA LYS A 221 -1.86 14.74 -2.69
C LYS A 221 -1.53 13.30 -3.10
N ALA A 222 -0.92 12.52 -2.20
CA ALA A 222 -0.60 11.11 -2.42
C ALA A 222 -1.86 10.25 -2.61
N ALA A 223 -2.87 10.41 -1.75
CA ALA A 223 -4.13 9.69 -1.90
C ALA A 223 -4.82 10.02 -3.23
N LYS A 224 -4.79 11.30 -3.64
CA LYS A 224 -5.35 11.76 -4.92
C LYS A 224 -4.57 11.20 -6.12
N ALA A 225 -3.24 11.19 -6.07
CA ALA A 225 -2.37 10.65 -7.12
C ALA A 225 -2.65 9.17 -7.40
N MET A 226 -3.06 8.43 -6.36
CA MET A 226 -3.40 7.01 -6.42
C MET A 226 -4.89 6.76 -6.66
N ASP A 227 -5.70 7.79 -6.88
CA ASP A 227 -7.18 7.73 -6.97
C ASP A 227 -7.83 6.99 -5.78
N LEU A 228 -7.24 7.08 -4.60
CA LEU A 228 -7.73 6.44 -3.39
C LEU A 228 -8.63 7.38 -2.59
N LYS A 229 -9.90 7.02 -2.44
CA LYS A 229 -10.86 7.71 -1.56
C LYS A 229 -10.60 7.43 -0.08
N VAL A 230 -10.10 6.22 0.22
CA VAL A 230 -9.65 5.82 1.55
C VAL A 230 -8.24 5.30 1.44
N ALA A 231 -7.29 5.94 2.11
CA ALA A 231 -5.88 5.58 2.08
C ALA A 231 -5.21 5.69 3.45
N GLY A 232 -4.24 4.82 3.68
CA GLY A 232 -3.22 5.00 4.70
C GLY A 232 -1.93 5.44 4.01
N VAL A 233 -1.53 6.68 4.19
CA VAL A 233 -0.31 7.25 3.60
C VAL A 233 0.79 7.24 4.65
N ASP A 234 1.91 6.62 4.32
CA ASP A 234 3.09 6.57 5.18
C ASP A 234 4.08 7.65 4.74
N ILE A 235 4.50 8.47 5.70
CA ILE A 235 5.44 9.58 5.50
C ILE A 235 6.65 9.36 6.40
N ILE A 236 7.84 9.58 5.86
CA ILE A 236 9.11 9.54 6.58
C ILE A 236 9.68 10.95 6.59
N ARG A 237 10.01 11.48 7.77
CA ARG A 237 10.70 12.76 7.91
C ARG A 237 12.18 12.61 7.60
N SER A 238 12.69 13.45 6.72
CA SER A 238 14.11 13.52 6.37
C SER A 238 14.66 14.93 6.61
N SER A 239 15.96 15.09 6.45
CA SER A 239 16.62 16.42 6.46
C SER A 239 16.18 17.33 5.30
N LYS A 240 15.55 16.75 4.25
CA LYS A 240 15.06 17.48 3.07
C LYS A 240 13.55 17.80 3.16
N GLY A 241 12.88 17.31 4.18
CA GLY A 241 11.43 17.46 4.38
C GLY A 241 10.72 16.12 4.62
N PRO A 242 9.39 16.15 4.72
CA PRO A 242 8.59 14.95 4.89
C PRO A 242 8.40 14.18 3.58
#